data_796fae8b4e93081fbb3f15e999aafa8b
#
_entry.id   796fae8b4e93081fbb3f15e999aafa8b
#
_cell.length_a   1.000
_cell.length_b   1.000
_cell.length_c   1.000
_cell.angle_alpha   90.00
_cell.angle_beta   90.00
_cell.angle_gamma   90.00
#
_symmetry.space_group_name_H-M   'P 1'
#
loop_
_entity.id
_entity.type
_entity.pdbx_description
1 polymer ?
#
loop_
_entity_poly.entity_id
_entity_poly.type
_entity_poly.pdbx_seq_one_letter_code
_entity_poly.pdbx_strand_id
1 'polypeptide(L)'
;MRNENYQPAMRSSQRALFGSVAMFVLTTVHHVYGAYLYHTPWRIHAAFISGFATGLVAALLPLFRKRPNDLAGLVASWAFVAVTFLVPFLGFGVFEGAYNHALKLVLYFSHVSPALMSRLYPPAAYEMPSNSLFEITGLMQVIPGGFTGYYLYRFVQERRKLLSTVAPGP
;
A
#
# COMPACT_ATOMS: atom_id res chain seq x y z
N MET A 1 -6.74 -13.22 31.28
CA MET A 1 -5.71 -13.84 30.43
C MET A 1 -5.76 -13.18 29.06
N ARG A 2 -4.78 -12.39 28.69
CA ARG A 2 -4.69 -11.80 27.35
C ARG A 2 -4.30 -12.94 26.43
N ASN A 3 -5.16 -13.28 25.48
CA ASN A 3 -5.09 -14.46 24.63
C ASN A 3 -3.76 -14.46 23.84
N GLU A 4 -2.78 -15.26 24.22
CA GLU A 4 -1.45 -15.35 23.59
C GLU A 4 -1.55 -15.63 22.10
N ASN A 5 -2.63 -16.30 21.69
CA ASN A 5 -2.95 -16.60 20.30
C ASN A 5 -3.14 -15.35 19.42
N TYR A 6 -3.48 -14.17 20.00
CA TYR A 6 -3.64 -12.92 19.24
C TYR A 6 -2.34 -12.17 18.96
N GLN A 7 -1.26 -12.48 19.67
CA GLN A 7 0.01 -11.73 19.57
C GLN A 7 0.60 -11.75 18.14
N PRO A 8 0.61 -12.89 17.40
CA PRO A 8 1.13 -12.90 16.04
C PRO A 8 0.35 -11.95 15.11
N ALA A 9 -0.99 -12.02 15.11
CA ALA A 9 -1.84 -11.16 14.29
C ALA A 9 -1.65 -9.67 14.62
N MET A 10 -1.46 -9.34 15.91
CA MET A 10 -1.17 -7.97 16.32
C MET A 10 0.19 -7.48 15.81
N ARG A 11 1.23 -8.32 15.84
CA ARG A 11 2.55 -7.97 15.30
C ARG A 11 2.51 -7.77 13.79
N SER A 12 1.81 -8.65 13.08
CA SER A 12 1.65 -8.55 11.62
C SER A 12 0.89 -7.29 11.22
N SER A 13 -0.20 -6.94 11.92
CA SER A 13 -0.95 -5.70 11.65
C SER A 13 -0.15 -4.43 11.96
N GLN A 14 0.66 -4.43 13.02
CA GLN A 14 1.55 -3.29 13.33
C GLN A 14 2.62 -3.09 12.26
N ARG A 15 3.20 -4.18 11.75
CA ARG A 15 4.18 -4.13 10.67
C ARG A 15 3.55 -3.67 9.34
N ALA A 16 2.34 -4.13 9.04
CA ALA A 16 1.59 -3.65 7.88
C ALA A 16 1.28 -2.14 7.98
N LEU A 17 0.89 -1.64 9.17
CA LEU A 17 0.75 -0.20 9.42
C LEU A 17 2.08 0.54 9.23
N PHE A 18 3.19 0.02 9.76
CA PHE A 18 4.50 0.64 9.57
C PHE A 18 4.86 0.76 8.07
N GLY A 19 4.63 -0.29 7.29
CA GLY A 19 4.81 -0.25 5.83
C GLY A 19 3.89 0.78 5.16
N SER A 20 2.64 0.92 5.62
CA SER A 20 1.71 1.94 5.12
C SER A 20 2.18 3.37 5.45
N VAL A 21 2.75 3.60 6.62
CA VAL A 21 3.36 4.89 6.99
C VAL A 21 4.57 5.20 6.11
N ALA A 22 5.46 4.22 5.91
CA ALA A 22 6.61 4.38 5.02
C ALA A 22 6.17 4.66 3.58
N MET A 23 5.11 3.99 3.11
CA MET A 23 4.50 4.25 1.81
C MET A 23 3.95 5.68 1.74
N PHE A 24 3.21 6.15 2.75
CA PHE A 24 2.69 7.52 2.79
C PHE A 24 3.79 8.57 2.68
N VAL A 25 4.86 8.42 3.44
CA VAL A 25 6.01 9.35 3.40
C VAL A 25 6.63 9.37 2.00
N LEU A 26 6.92 8.20 1.44
CA LEU A 26 7.56 8.08 0.14
C LEU A 26 6.65 8.57 -0.99
N THR A 27 5.37 8.22 -0.97
CA THR A 27 4.37 8.70 -1.93
C THR A 27 4.25 10.23 -1.88
N THR A 28 4.22 10.80 -0.67
CA THR A 28 4.16 12.26 -0.50
C THR A 28 5.37 12.95 -1.13
N VAL A 29 6.58 12.47 -0.82
CA VAL A 29 7.81 13.02 -1.39
C VAL A 29 7.79 12.91 -2.92
N HIS A 30 7.48 11.73 -3.45
CA HIS A 30 7.44 11.46 -4.88
C HIS A 30 6.44 12.35 -5.63
N HIS A 31 5.19 12.40 -5.16
CA HIS A 31 4.13 13.14 -5.86
C HIS A 31 4.24 14.66 -5.70
N VAL A 32 4.68 15.16 -4.54
CA VAL A 32 4.95 16.60 -4.36
C VAL A 32 6.12 17.03 -5.24
N TYR A 33 7.19 16.24 -5.28
CA TYR A 33 8.33 16.50 -6.16
C TYR A 33 7.91 16.46 -7.64
N GLY A 34 7.15 15.44 -8.05
CA GLY A 34 6.63 15.32 -9.41
C GLY A 34 5.68 16.47 -9.80
N ALA A 35 4.83 16.91 -8.87
CA ALA A 35 3.95 18.06 -9.08
C ALA A 35 4.72 19.35 -9.37
N TYR A 36 5.80 19.57 -8.64
CA TYR A 36 6.70 20.71 -8.85
C TYR A 36 7.48 20.57 -10.16
N LEU A 37 8.13 19.42 -10.37
CA LEU A 37 9.01 19.17 -11.52
C LEU A 37 8.29 19.28 -12.87
N TYR A 38 7.08 18.72 -12.95
CA TYR A 38 6.30 18.62 -14.21
C TYR A 38 5.17 19.67 -14.32
N HIS A 39 5.10 20.59 -13.36
CA HIS A 39 4.01 21.58 -13.30
C HIS A 39 2.61 20.96 -13.31
N THR A 40 2.45 19.83 -12.60
CA THR A 40 1.22 19.02 -12.53
C THR A 40 0.64 18.98 -11.12
N PRO A 41 0.03 20.07 -10.60
CA PRO A 41 -0.40 20.17 -9.20
C PRO A 41 -1.44 19.10 -8.80
N TRP A 42 -2.17 18.55 -9.75
CA TRP A 42 -3.10 17.46 -9.51
C TRP A 42 -2.43 16.20 -8.91
N ARG A 43 -1.12 15.98 -9.10
CA ARG A 43 -0.40 14.85 -8.49
C ARG A 43 -0.42 14.86 -6.97
N ILE A 44 -0.62 16.01 -6.34
CA ILE A 44 -0.68 16.15 -4.87
C ILE A 44 -1.84 15.34 -4.26
N HIS A 45 -2.92 15.07 -5.02
CA HIS A 45 -4.03 14.25 -4.52
C HIS A 45 -3.59 12.86 -4.03
N ALA A 46 -2.53 12.28 -4.62
CA ALA A 46 -1.99 10.98 -4.19
C ALA A 46 -1.45 11.02 -2.76
N ALA A 47 -0.81 12.13 -2.34
CA ALA A 47 -0.37 12.32 -0.97
C ALA A 47 -1.57 12.39 0.00
N PHE A 48 -2.66 13.07 -0.37
CA PHE A 48 -3.87 13.11 0.45
C PHE A 48 -4.55 11.74 0.55
N ILE A 49 -4.68 11.00 -0.55
CA ILE A 49 -5.27 9.65 -0.56
C ILE A 49 -4.43 8.71 0.32
N SER A 50 -3.11 8.72 0.16
CA SER A 50 -2.20 7.89 0.94
C SER A 50 -2.23 8.25 2.43
N GLY A 51 -2.26 9.55 2.76
CA GLY A 51 -2.35 10.06 4.13
C GLY A 51 -3.68 9.68 4.80
N PHE A 52 -4.80 9.87 4.12
CA PHE A 52 -6.12 9.49 4.61
C PHE A 52 -6.20 7.97 4.84
N ALA A 53 -5.76 7.17 3.89
CA ALA A 53 -5.75 5.70 4.03
C ALA A 53 -4.88 5.25 5.20
N THR A 54 -3.69 5.82 5.36
CA THR A 54 -2.77 5.51 6.47
C THR A 54 -3.38 5.91 7.83
N GLY A 55 -4.02 7.08 7.92
CA GLY A 55 -4.74 7.53 9.11
C GLY A 55 -5.90 6.58 9.47
N LEU A 56 -6.67 6.15 8.47
CA LEU A 56 -7.75 5.18 8.66
C LEU A 56 -7.22 3.82 9.13
N VAL A 57 -6.16 3.30 8.53
CA VAL A 57 -5.49 2.05 8.94
C VAL A 57 -5.01 2.15 10.40
N ALA A 58 -4.42 3.30 10.78
CA ALA A 58 -3.98 3.55 12.16
C ALA A 58 -5.16 3.60 13.15
N ALA A 59 -6.28 4.21 12.77
CA ALA A 59 -7.48 4.31 13.60
C ALA A 59 -8.20 2.96 13.77
N LEU A 60 -8.19 2.10 12.76
CA LEU A 60 -8.82 0.78 12.81
C LEU A 60 -8.05 -0.19 13.71
N LEU A 61 -6.73 -0.06 13.81
CA LEU A 61 -5.88 -0.95 14.60
C LEU A 61 -6.30 -1.07 16.08
N PRO A 62 -6.50 0.02 16.85
CA PRO A 62 -6.93 -0.09 18.25
C PRO A 62 -8.35 -0.64 18.41
N LEU A 63 -9.24 -0.48 17.41
CA LEU A 63 -10.62 -0.99 17.47
C LEU A 63 -10.62 -2.51 17.53
N PHE A 64 -10.00 -3.20 16.59
CA PHE A 64 -9.98 -4.66 16.62
C PHE A 64 -9.01 -5.24 17.67
N ARG A 65 -8.04 -4.45 18.17
CA ARG A 65 -7.21 -4.86 19.32
C ARG A 65 -8.00 -4.91 20.63
N LYS A 66 -8.90 -3.93 20.84
CA LYS A 66 -9.73 -3.87 22.05
C LYS A 66 -10.91 -4.84 22.00
N ARG A 67 -11.42 -5.14 20.82
CA ARG A 67 -12.64 -5.93 20.58
C ARG A 67 -12.41 -7.06 19.56
N PRO A 68 -11.50 -8.00 19.83
CA PRO A 68 -11.07 -8.96 18.81
C PRO A 68 -12.16 -9.97 18.40
N ASN A 69 -13.17 -10.22 19.24
CA ASN A 69 -14.15 -11.28 19.08
C ASN A 69 -15.57 -10.78 18.83
N ASP A 70 -15.83 -9.47 18.93
CA ASP A 70 -17.15 -8.93 18.63
C ASP A 70 -17.28 -8.48 17.17
N LEU A 71 -18.50 -8.21 16.74
CA LEU A 71 -18.79 -7.78 15.36
C LEU A 71 -18.02 -6.52 14.98
N ALA A 72 -17.91 -5.55 15.89
CA ALA A 72 -17.20 -4.29 15.61
C ALA A 72 -15.70 -4.53 15.37
N GLY A 73 -15.07 -5.38 16.17
CA GLY A 73 -13.68 -5.76 15.97
C GLY A 73 -13.45 -6.61 14.72
N LEU A 74 -14.42 -7.47 14.37
CA LEU A 74 -14.39 -8.23 13.12
C LEU A 74 -14.47 -7.29 11.91
N VAL A 75 -15.45 -6.40 11.88
CA VAL A 75 -15.61 -5.39 10.81
C VAL A 75 -14.36 -4.51 10.70
N ALA A 76 -13.85 -4.00 11.83
CA ALA A 76 -12.64 -3.17 11.85
C ALA A 76 -11.42 -3.92 11.30
N SER A 77 -11.26 -5.23 11.61
CA SER A 77 -10.14 -6.00 11.10
C SER A 77 -10.20 -6.23 9.59
N TRP A 78 -11.39 -6.47 9.03
CA TRP A 78 -11.54 -6.62 7.58
C TRP A 78 -11.50 -5.27 6.84
N ALA A 79 -12.00 -4.19 7.43
CA ALA A 79 -11.82 -2.84 6.91
C ALA A 79 -10.31 -2.47 6.87
N PHE A 80 -9.55 -2.80 7.92
CA PHE A 80 -8.10 -2.66 7.94
C PHE A 80 -7.45 -3.41 6.77
N VAL A 81 -7.85 -4.67 6.53
CA VAL A 81 -7.35 -5.47 5.41
C VAL A 81 -7.68 -4.81 4.07
N ALA A 82 -8.94 -4.40 3.87
CA ALA A 82 -9.39 -3.81 2.61
C ALA A 82 -8.64 -2.50 2.28
N VAL A 83 -8.55 -1.58 3.24
CA VAL A 83 -7.88 -0.29 3.03
C VAL A 83 -6.38 -0.49 2.79
N THR A 84 -5.72 -1.34 3.59
CA THR A 84 -4.29 -1.63 3.45
C THR A 84 -3.97 -2.32 2.12
N PHE A 85 -4.85 -3.22 1.68
CA PHE A 85 -4.70 -3.90 0.39
C PHE A 85 -4.90 -2.94 -0.79
N LEU A 86 -5.98 -2.17 -0.78
CA LEU A 86 -6.36 -1.35 -1.95
C LEU A 86 -5.43 -0.15 -2.13
N VAL A 87 -5.02 0.54 -1.06
CA VAL A 87 -4.30 1.80 -1.20
C VAL A 87 -2.79 1.63 -1.06
N PRO A 88 -2.19 1.33 0.11
CA PRO A 88 -0.73 1.25 0.19
C PRO A 88 -0.13 0.09 -0.59
N PHE A 89 -0.79 -1.08 -0.66
CA PHE A 89 -0.24 -2.22 -1.39
C PHE A 89 -0.54 -2.15 -2.89
N LEU A 90 -1.82 -2.20 -3.28
CA LEU A 90 -2.19 -2.29 -4.70
C LEU A 90 -2.01 -0.95 -5.42
N GLY A 91 -2.50 0.14 -4.85
CA GLY A 91 -2.46 1.47 -5.48
C GLY A 91 -1.03 2.00 -5.59
N PHE A 92 -0.30 2.07 -4.48
CA PHE A 92 1.02 2.68 -4.51
C PHE A 92 2.16 1.66 -4.69
N GLY A 93 2.11 0.50 -4.08
CA GLY A 93 3.17 -0.51 -4.24
C GLY A 93 3.17 -1.16 -5.62
N VAL A 94 2.02 -1.67 -6.05
CA VAL A 94 1.91 -2.42 -7.31
C VAL A 94 1.69 -1.48 -8.50
N PHE A 95 0.65 -0.63 -8.44
CA PHE A 95 0.32 0.21 -9.58
C PHE A 95 1.35 1.34 -9.77
N GLU A 96 1.62 2.14 -8.76
CA GLU A 96 2.56 3.25 -8.89
C GLU A 96 4.01 2.75 -8.97
N GLY A 97 4.46 1.98 -7.99
CA GLY A 97 5.85 1.53 -7.93
C GLY A 97 6.20 0.51 -9.01
N ALA A 98 5.47 -0.61 -9.08
CA ALA A 98 5.83 -1.69 -9.98
C ALA A 98 5.42 -1.41 -11.43
N TYR A 99 4.18 -0.96 -11.69
CA TYR A 99 3.72 -0.72 -13.05
C TYR A 99 4.22 0.62 -13.60
N ASN A 100 3.96 1.75 -12.92
CA ASN A 100 4.28 3.08 -13.44
C ASN A 100 5.77 3.41 -13.44
N HIS A 101 6.57 2.78 -12.56
CA HIS A 101 8.01 3.02 -12.51
C HIS A 101 8.82 1.81 -12.93
N ALA A 102 8.75 0.67 -12.23
CA ALA A 102 9.62 -0.47 -12.54
C ALA A 102 9.40 -1.00 -13.96
N LEU A 103 8.17 -1.33 -14.35
CA LEU A 103 7.87 -1.84 -15.68
C LEU A 103 8.14 -0.79 -16.76
N LYS A 104 7.75 0.48 -16.53
CA LYS A 104 8.02 1.58 -17.47
C LYS A 104 9.52 1.73 -17.75
N LEU A 105 10.37 1.71 -16.70
CA LEU A 105 11.83 1.79 -16.85
C LEU A 105 12.38 0.60 -17.63
N VAL A 106 11.94 -0.62 -17.32
CA VAL A 106 12.38 -1.83 -18.05
C VAL A 106 12.03 -1.71 -19.54
N LEU A 107 10.80 -1.35 -19.87
CA LEU A 107 10.36 -1.22 -21.26
C LEU A 107 11.10 -0.08 -22.00
N TYR A 108 11.30 1.05 -21.34
CA TYR A 108 11.99 2.20 -21.90
C TYR A 108 13.46 1.87 -22.23
N PHE A 109 14.20 1.30 -21.29
CA PHE A 109 15.61 0.94 -21.51
C PHE A 109 15.80 -0.31 -22.37
N SER A 110 14.75 -1.13 -22.54
CA SER A 110 14.74 -2.22 -23.54
C SER A 110 14.40 -1.73 -24.94
N HIS A 111 14.29 -0.41 -25.16
CA HIS A 111 14.00 0.20 -26.47
C HIS A 111 12.72 -0.32 -27.12
N VAL A 112 11.68 -0.59 -26.32
CA VAL A 112 10.35 -0.96 -26.82
C VAL A 112 9.80 0.17 -27.69
N SER A 113 9.03 -0.18 -28.73
CA SER A 113 8.55 0.79 -29.70
C SER A 113 7.79 1.97 -29.05
N PRO A 114 7.98 3.21 -29.54
CA PRO A 114 7.27 4.39 -29.03
C PRO A 114 5.74 4.23 -29.07
N ALA A 115 5.22 3.52 -30.04
CA ALA A 115 3.79 3.26 -30.17
C ALA A 115 3.25 2.41 -29.00
N LEU A 116 4.00 1.38 -28.57
CA LEU A 116 3.62 0.58 -27.41
C LEU A 116 3.78 1.37 -26.11
N MET A 117 4.86 2.16 -25.96
CA MET A 117 5.06 3.03 -24.82
C MET A 117 3.91 4.03 -24.65
N SER A 118 3.50 4.72 -25.73
CA SER A 118 2.38 5.67 -25.69
C SER A 118 1.02 5.01 -25.41
N ARG A 119 0.88 3.74 -25.75
CA ARG A 119 -0.35 2.97 -25.45
C ARG A 119 -0.42 2.57 -23.98
N LEU A 120 0.69 2.16 -23.37
CA LEU A 120 0.76 1.73 -21.98
C LEU A 120 0.83 2.92 -21.03
N TYR A 121 1.54 3.98 -21.42
CA TYR A 121 1.81 5.18 -20.67
C TYR A 121 1.44 6.42 -21.48
N PRO A 122 0.13 6.70 -21.64
CA PRO A 122 -0.32 7.81 -22.50
C PRO A 122 0.17 9.16 -21.97
N PRO A 123 0.63 10.06 -22.86
CA PRO A 123 1.05 11.42 -22.51
C PRO A 123 0.00 12.18 -21.73
N ALA A 124 0.42 13.21 -21.01
CA ALA A 124 -0.30 14.01 -20.04
C ALA A 124 -0.62 13.30 -18.70
N ALA A 125 -0.75 11.97 -18.66
CA ALA A 125 -0.88 11.23 -17.42
C ALA A 125 0.46 10.68 -16.92
N TYR A 126 1.33 10.27 -17.86
CA TYR A 126 2.62 9.63 -17.58
C TYR A 126 3.77 10.39 -18.22
N GLU A 127 4.82 10.63 -17.44
CA GLU A 127 6.07 11.18 -17.93
C GLU A 127 7.03 10.06 -18.34
N MET A 128 7.71 10.23 -19.46
CA MET A 128 8.81 9.34 -19.84
C MET A 128 10.00 9.57 -18.88
N PRO A 129 10.88 8.56 -18.69
CA PRO A 129 12.01 8.68 -17.78
C PRO A 129 12.93 9.84 -18.17
N SER A 130 12.83 10.95 -17.48
CA SER A 130 13.59 12.18 -17.74
C SER A 130 14.30 12.72 -16.50
N ASN A 131 13.91 12.28 -15.31
CA ASN A 131 14.49 12.73 -14.04
C ASN A 131 14.75 11.54 -13.11
N SER A 132 16.03 11.31 -12.81
CA SER A 132 16.47 10.15 -12.02
C SER A 132 15.89 10.15 -10.60
N LEU A 133 15.77 11.30 -9.94
CA LEU A 133 15.23 11.36 -8.57
C LEU A 133 13.73 10.99 -8.56
N PHE A 134 12.98 11.47 -9.55
CA PHE A 134 11.57 11.12 -9.70
C PHE A 134 11.40 9.60 -9.94
N GLU A 135 12.16 9.04 -10.87
CA GLU A 135 12.07 7.61 -11.16
C GLU A 135 12.53 6.74 -9.97
N ILE A 136 13.62 7.11 -9.28
CA ILE A 136 14.10 6.37 -8.11
C ILE A 136 13.07 6.40 -6.97
N THR A 137 12.51 7.56 -6.65
CA THR A 137 11.51 7.67 -5.57
C THR A 137 10.22 6.93 -5.91
N GLY A 138 9.83 6.89 -7.17
CA GLY A 138 8.72 6.07 -7.65
C GLY A 138 9.01 4.57 -7.53
N LEU A 139 10.16 4.13 -8.04
CA LEU A 139 10.60 2.74 -7.96
C LEU A 139 10.72 2.24 -6.52
N MET A 140 11.23 3.06 -5.61
CA MET A 140 11.37 2.71 -4.20
C MET A 140 10.03 2.37 -3.53
N GLN A 141 8.89 2.78 -4.06
CA GLN A 141 7.57 2.42 -3.52
C GLN A 141 7.28 0.91 -3.57
N VAL A 142 7.98 0.16 -4.43
CA VAL A 142 7.90 -1.31 -4.46
C VAL A 142 8.30 -1.93 -3.12
N ILE A 143 9.28 -1.34 -2.42
CA ILE A 143 9.82 -1.89 -1.17
C ILE A 143 8.78 -1.83 -0.03
N PRO A 144 8.27 -0.66 0.39
CA PRO A 144 7.22 -0.62 1.41
C PRO A 144 5.92 -1.28 0.94
N GLY A 145 5.64 -1.32 -0.38
CA GLY A 145 4.54 -2.06 -0.96
C GLY A 145 4.65 -3.56 -0.70
N GLY A 146 5.77 -4.17 -1.07
CA GLY A 146 6.04 -5.59 -0.84
C GLY A 146 6.05 -5.95 0.66
N PHE A 147 6.65 -5.11 1.49
CA PHE A 147 6.65 -5.26 2.94
C PHE A 147 5.22 -5.23 3.50
N THR A 148 4.42 -4.25 3.11
CA THR A 148 3.01 -4.11 3.54
C THR A 148 2.19 -5.32 3.09
N GLY A 149 2.31 -5.73 1.82
CA GLY A 149 1.60 -6.89 1.27
C GLY A 149 1.94 -8.19 2.00
N TYR A 150 3.21 -8.42 2.30
CA TYR A 150 3.66 -9.59 3.06
C TYR A 150 3.05 -9.65 4.46
N TYR A 151 3.11 -8.55 5.23
CA TYR A 151 2.56 -8.54 6.58
C TYR A 151 1.04 -8.49 6.62
N LEU A 152 0.40 -7.94 5.61
CA LEU A 152 -1.04 -8.03 5.43
C LEU A 152 -1.49 -9.48 5.18
N TYR A 153 -0.79 -10.19 4.30
CA TYR A 153 -1.01 -11.63 4.07
C TYR A 153 -0.86 -12.43 5.37
N ARG A 154 0.23 -12.21 6.13
CA ARG A 154 0.47 -12.82 7.44
C ARG A 154 -0.68 -12.54 8.40
N PHE A 155 -1.11 -11.29 8.50
CA PHE A 155 -2.24 -10.90 9.36
C PHE A 155 -3.52 -11.66 9.00
N VAL A 156 -3.86 -11.76 7.71
CA VAL A 156 -5.06 -12.48 7.24
C VAL A 156 -4.98 -13.97 7.61
N GLN A 157 -3.83 -14.62 7.43
CA GLN A 157 -3.66 -16.02 7.79
C GLN A 157 -3.80 -16.25 9.31
N GLU A 158 -3.17 -15.41 10.10
CA GLU A 158 -3.22 -15.49 11.57
C GLU A 158 -4.64 -15.20 12.08
N ARG A 159 -5.35 -14.25 11.47
CA ARG A 159 -6.73 -13.92 11.82
C ARG A 159 -7.70 -15.05 11.49
N ARG A 160 -7.55 -15.70 10.33
CA ARG A 160 -8.37 -16.86 9.94
C ARG A 160 -8.21 -18.03 10.90
N LYS A 161 -6.98 -18.34 11.32
CA LYS A 161 -6.71 -19.39 12.32
C LYS A 161 -7.43 -19.11 13.63
N LEU A 162 -7.41 -17.85 14.10
CA LEU A 162 -8.12 -17.48 15.33
C LEU A 162 -9.65 -17.67 15.21
N LEU A 163 -10.22 -17.33 14.08
CA LEU A 163 -11.67 -17.50 13.86
C LEU A 163 -12.06 -18.98 13.81
N SER A 164 -11.23 -19.85 13.22
CA SER A 164 -11.52 -21.28 13.15
C SER A 164 -11.45 -21.99 14.52
N THR A 165 -10.67 -21.46 15.47
CA THR A 165 -10.58 -22.03 16.82
C THR A 165 -11.71 -21.58 17.75
N VAL A 166 -12.46 -20.54 17.40
CA VAL A 166 -13.57 -19.99 18.20
C VAL A 166 -14.93 -20.54 17.72
N ALA A 167 -15.03 -21.03 16.47
CA ALA A 167 -16.26 -21.64 15.96
C ALA A 167 -16.51 -22.96 16.74
N PRO A 168 -17.69 -23.14 17.40
CA PRO A 168 -18.05 -24.43 17.97
C PRO A 168 -18.07 -25.46 16.85
N GLY A 169 -17.43 -26.60 17.07
CA GLY A 169 -17.55 -27.73 16.15
C GLY A 169 -19.02 -28.14 15.97
N PRO A 170 -19.36 -28.79 14.88
CA PRO A 170 -20.72 -29.25 14.58
C PRO A 170 -21.26 -30.20 15.64
#